data_ff56b1adafac5bf4afb13fb3ac719f45
#
_entry.id   ff56b1adafac5bf4afb13fb3ac719f45
#
_cell.length_a   1.000
_cell.length_b   1.000
_cell.length_c   1.000
_cell.angle_alpha   90.00
_cell.angle_beta   90.00
_cell.angle_gamma   90.00
#
_symmetry.space_group_name_H-M   'P 1'
#
loop_
_entity.id
_entity.type
_entity.pdbx_description
1 polymer ?
#
loop_
_entity_poly.entity_id
_entity_poly.type
_entity_poly.pdbx_seq_one_letter_code
_entity_poly.pdbx_strand_id
1 'polypeptide(L)'
;MSAAISPNQASTDSADSTAADDACYLALKTRDARFDGRFFTAVTSTGIYCRPVCKVRCPKRENCRFFPLAAQAEQAGFRPCLRCRPELAPSGARQGSWSEGGAVVWSVQDASCILAQQAARLLDAPDAWSNGLNSMSTLAERLGVSERHVRRIFEAHWGVSPLQYWQTRRLLTAKQLLTDTSLPVAQVALLSGFASVRRFNDAFVGHYRLQPRALRKVASKGGGLGPGESAEDALVLRAAYRPPYDVAAMLQFFATHQIEGMEHVDMTQQTVTRTLSITPAGASKPLQGWVQARFVPDSCTVMLRISTSLGPALPTVLARLRAWLDLDADPQAINALLIADFPGTEGLRVPGTLDGFELAVRAVLGQQITVAAARTLGTRLVARYGEPFVAQTGSWAAIRSASCPPPALRAPALPTQNALPPSLLPGIDRLFPSASTLAAADPNVLGQLGIVKQRQKAIQALAQAVLQGTLSLHPGADVAATMAALQALPGIGPWTAHYIALRALRWPDAFPAGDVALHKALGVQDQPHPQHAAEAESQRWRPWRSYAVLRAWSRLNVISAPLKQRAPPTKSKPP
;
A
#
# COMPACT_ATOMS: atom_id res chain seq x y z
N MET A 1 6.70 51.76 -11.23
CA MET A 1 6.34 51.28 -12.56
C MET A 1 5.49 50.02 -12.37
N SER A 2 4.19 50.16 -12.54
CA SER A 2 3.19 49.11 -12.35
C SER A 2 3.04 48.35 -13.66
N ALA A 3 3.39 47.09 -13.68
CA ALA A 3 3.19 46.23 -14.85
C ALA A 3 1.71 45.78 -14.88
N ALA A 4 0.99 46.24 -15.89
CA ALA A 4 -0.38 45.86 -16.18
C ALA A 4 -0.40 44.38 -16.63
N ILE A 5 -1.18 43.55 -15.93
CA ILE A 5 -1.47 42.17 -16.29
C ILE A 5 -2.40 42.21 -17.51
N SER A 6 -1.99 41.61 -18.64
CA SER A 6 -2.79 41.53 -19.87
C SER A 6 -4.08 40.74 -19.64
N PRO A 7 -5.23 41.21 -20.15
CA PRO A 7 -6.53 40.55 -19.94
C PRO A 7 -6.70 39.19 -20.67
N ASN A 8 -5.72 38.72 -21.43
CA ASN A 8 -5.81 37.48 -22.20
C ASN A 8 -5.39 36.20 -21.41
N GLN A 9 -4.78 36.32 -20.23
CA GLN A 9 -4.43 35.16 -19.40
C GLN A 9 -5.60 34.68 -18.53
N ALA A 10 -6.51 35.58 -18.14
CA ALA A 10 -7.67 35.23 -17.31
C ALA A 10 -8.77 34.45 -18.07
N SER A 11 -8.83 34.55 -19.41
CA SER A 11 -9.83 33.84 -20.22
C SER A 11 -9.44 32.40 -20.58
N THR A 12 -8.16 32.09 -20.66
CA THR A 12 -7.67 30.71 -20.92
C THR A 12 -7.79 29.82 -19.67
N ASP A 13 -7.51 30.34 -18.48
CA ASP A 13 -7.62 29.58 -17.22
C ASP A 13 -9.09 29.21 -16.90
N SER A 14 -10.08 30.02 -17.28
CA SER A 14 -11.49 29.72 -17.02
C SER A 14 -12.06 28.67 -17.98
N ALA A 15 -11.64 28.67 -19.23
CA ALA A 15 -12.07 27.69 -20.24
C ALA A 15 -11.46 26.29 -19.96
N ASP A 16 -10.22 26.23 -19.53
CA ASP A 16 -9.51 24.99 -19.20
C ASP A 16 -10.08 24.34 -17.92
N SER A 17 -10.43 25.15 -16.92
CA SER A 17 -11.13 24.68 -15.72
C SER A 17 -12.51 24.10 -16.02
N THR A 18 -13.26 24.68 -16.96
CA THR A 18 -14.59 24.21 -17.34
C THR A 18 -14.52 22.88 -18.08
N ALA A 19 -13.58 22.72 -19.00
CA ALA A 19 -13.35 21.46 -19.74
C ALA A 19 -12.92 20.31 -18.81
N ALA A 20 -12.05 20.57 -17.84
CA ALA A 20 -11.65 19.59 -16.83
C ALA A 20 -12.82 19.15 -15.94
N ASP A 21 -13.67 20.09 -15.53
CA ASP A 21 -14.88 19.83 -14.75
C ASP A 21 -15.91 19.00 -15.53
N ASP A 22 -16.05 19.23 -16.83
CA ASP A 22 -16.98 18.48 -17.69
C ASP A 22 -16.47 17.05 -17.92
N ALA A 23 -15.16 16.85 -18.04
CA ALA A 23 -14.56 15.52 -18.05
C ALA A 23 -14.81 14.76 -16.74
N CYS A 24 -14.68 15.43 -15.59
CA CYS A 24 -15.03 14.85 -14.28
C CYS A 24 -16.53 14.50 -14.20
N TYR A 25 -17.41 15.34 -14.75
CA TYR A 25 -18.84 15.03 -14.77
C TYR A 25 -19.19 13.84 -15.67
N LEU A 26 -18.51 13.71 -16.81
CA LEU A 26 -18.67 12.54 -17.68
C LEU A 26 -18.24 11.26 -16.97
N ALA A 27 -17.08 11.28 -16.30
CA ALA A 27 -16.60 10.15 -15.49
C ALA A 27 -17.56 9.79 -14.35
N LEU A 28 -18.18 10.78 -13.69
CA LEU A 28 -19.21 10.56 -12.68
C LEU A 28 -20.47 9.91 -13.31
N LYS A 29 -20.94 10.39 -14.45
CA LYS A 29 -22.14 9.90 -15.15
C LYS A 29 -21.97 8.45 -15.59
N THR A 30 -20.80 8.09 -16.08
CA THR A 30 -20.43 6.72 -16.49
C THR A 30 -20.02 5.83 -15.32
N ARG A 31 -19.82 6.40 -14.12
CA ARG A 31 -19.30 5.71 -12.93
C ARG A 31 -17.98 5.03 -13.19
N ASP A 32 -17.10 5.69 -13.91
CA ASP A 32 -15.84 5.14 -14.35
C ASP A 32 -14.87 4.92 -13.19
N ALA A 33 -14.61 3.64 -12.88
CA ALA A 33 -13.75 3.25 -11.77
C ALA A 33 -12.28 3.63 -11.97
N ARG A 34 -11.85 3.94 -13.20
CA ARG A 34 -10.48 4.41 -13.49
C ARG A 34 -10.18 5.76 -12.82
N PHE A 35 -11.22 6.57 -12.60
CA PHE A 35 -11.11 7.87 -11.95
C PHE A 35 -11.32 7.83 -10.43
N ASP A 36 -11.55 6.67 -9.85
CA ASP A 36 -11.81 6.54 -8.42
C ASP A 36 -10.61 7.04 -7.58
N GLY A 37 -10.89 7.96 -6.65
CA GLY A 37 -9.87 8.61 -5.84
C GLY A 37 -8.99 9.66 -6.56
N ARG A 38 -9.21 9.90 -7.87
CA ARG A 38 -8.56 11.02 -8.59
C ARG A 38 -9.26 12.34 -8.32
N PHE A 39 -10.57 12.29 -8.14
CA PHE A 39 -11.38 13.43 -7.71
C PHE A 39 -12.58 12.98 -6.89
N PHE A 40 -13.18 13.93 -6.22
CA PHE A 40 -14.43 13.77 -5.48
C PHE A 40 -15.44 14.79 -5.99
N THR A 41 -16.70 14.34 -6.19
CA THR A 41 -17.79 15.19 -6.63
C THR A 41 -18.59 15.65 -5.41
N ALA A 42 -18.60 16.93 -5.14
CA ALA A 42 -19.41 17.54 -4.10
C ALA A 42 -20.71 18.06 -4.68
N VAL A 43 -21.83 17.68 -4.08
CA VAL A 43 -23.18 18.02 -4.52
C VAL A 43 -23.74 19.13 -3.65
N THR A 44 -23.89 20.32 -4.22
CA THR A 44 -24.27 21.54 -3.49
C THR A 44 -25.65 21.43 -2.84
N SER A 45 -26.61 20.75 -3.50
CA SER A 45 -27.97 20.59 -2.99
C SER A 45 -28.06 19.67 -1.75
N THR A 46 -27.05 18.82 -1.50
CA THR A 46 -27.08 17.86 -0.39
C THR A 46 -25.97 18.09 0.65
N GLY A 47 -24.96 18.89 0.31
CA GLY A 47 -23.79 19.09 1.15
C GLY A 47 -22.91 17.82 1.30
N ILE A 48 -23.00 16.89 0.32
CA ILE A 48 -22.31 15.60 0.37
C ILE A 48 -21.30 15.50 -0.78
N TYR A 49 -20.09 15.00 -0.50
CA TYR A 49 -19.17 14.61 -1.56
C TYR A 49 -19.09 13.10 -1.74
N CYS A 50 -18.97 12.67 -3.00
CA CYS A 50 -19.01 11.28 -3.46
C CYS A 50 -17.78 10.92 -4.27
N ARG A 51 -17.49 9.61 -4.35
CA ARG A 51 -16.56 9.04 -5.32
C ARG A 51 -17.23 9.03 -6.72
N PRO A 52 -16.46 9.04 -7.83
CA PRO A 52 -17.00 8.87 -9.17
C PRO A 52 -17.87 7.62 -9.36
N VAL A 53 -17.51 6.53 -8.68
CA VAL A 53 -18.19 5.22 -8.73
C VAL A 53 -19.49 5.14 -7.91
N CYS A 54 -20.00 6.25 -7.41
CA CYS A 54 -21.18 6.28 -6.54
C CYS A 54 -22.44 5.81 -7.27
N LYS A 55 -23.15 4.81 -6.68
CA LYS A 55 -24.38 4.23 -7.28
C LYS A 55 -25.65 5.05 -7.04
N VAL A 56 -25.58 6.21 -6.39
CA VAL A 56 -26.72 7.12 -6.22
C VAL A 56 -27.11 7.74 -7.57
N ARG A 57 -28.32 8.30 -7.64
CA ARG A 57 -28.76 9.05 -8.82
C ARG A 57 -27.74 10.14 -9.14
N CYS A 58 -27.31 10.23 -10.40
CA CYS A 58 -26.37 11.26 -10.84
C CYS A 58 -26.99 12.65 -10.64
N PRO A 59 -26.34 13.57 -9.92
CA PRO A 59 -26.81 14.93 -9.75
C PRO A 59 -26.72 15.70 -11.08
N LYS A 60 -27.48 16.79 -11.21
CA LYS A 60 -27.33 17.70 -12.35
C LYS A 60 -25.95 18.37 -12.31
N ARG A 61 -25.37 18.65 -13.49
CA ARG A 61 -24.03 19.27 -13.63
C ARG A 61 -23.90 20.56 -12.84
N GLU A 62 -24.91 21.41 -12.86
CA GLU A 62 -24.97 22.70 -12.15
C GLU A 62 -24.81 22.58 -10.63
N ASN A 63 -25.16 21.41 -10.06
CA ASN A 63 -25.05 21.13 -8.63
C ASN A 63 -23.75 20.41 -8.27
N CYS A 64 -22.83 20.20 -9.22
CA CYS A 64 -21.58 19.49 -9.00
C CYS A 64 -20.39 20.43 -8.91
N ARG A 65 -19.58 20.22 -7.89
CA ARG A 65 -18.23 20.79 -7.74
C ARG A 65 -17.25 19.65 -7.63
N PHE A 66 -16.10 19.78 -8.27
CA PHE A 66 -15.10 18.72 -8.30
C PHE A 66 -13.87 19.12 -7.51
N PHE A 67 -13.38 18.19 -6.69
CA PHE A 67 -12.23 18.40 -5.82
C PHE A 67 -11.23 17.26 -5.99
N PRO A 68 -9.95 17.53 -6.24
CA PRO A 68 -8.91 16.51 -6.32
C PRO A 68 -8.72 15.74 -5.01
N LEU A 69 -8.99 16.37 -3.87
CA LEU A 69 -8.81 15.78 -2.55
C LEU A 69 -10.09 15.84 -1.71
N ALA A 70 -10.33 14.79 -0.92
CA ALA A 70 -11.38 14.78 0.08
C ALA A 70 -11.27 15.96 1.06
N ALA A 71 -10.04 16.31 1.48
CA ALA A 71 -9.79 17.42 2.39
C ALA A 71 -10.24 18.79 1.83
N GLN A 72 -10.12 19.00 0.53
CA GLN A 72 -10.62 20.22 -0.13
C GLN A 72 -12.16 20.28 -0.15
N ALA A 73 -12.82 19.14 -0.43
CA ALA A 73 -14.27 19.05 -0.36
C ALA A 73 -14.77 19.32 1.06
N GLU A 74 -14.08 18.78 2.06
CA GLU A 74 -14.40 18.99 3.48
C GLU A 74 -14.16 20.45 3.92
N GLN A 75 -13.09 21.07 3.47
CA GLN A 75 -12.83 22.50 3.68
C GLN A 75 -13.93 23.37 3.08
N ALA A 76 -14.47 22.98 1.93
CA ALA A 76 -15.60 23.64 1.30
C ALA A 76 -16.96 23.35 1.98
N GLY A 77 -16.97 22.62 3.12
CA GLY A 77 -18.14 22.37 3.95
C GLY A 77 -18.96 21.12 3.58
N PHE A 78 -18.45 20.29 2.65
CA PHE A 78 -19.12 19.05 2.28
C PHE A 78 -18.71 17.90 3.20
N ARG A 79 -19.64 16.98 3.46
CA ARG A 79 -19.41 15.77 4.26
C ARG A 79 -19.34 14.53 3.37
N PRO A 80 -18.59 13.47 3.76
CA PRO A 80 -18.44 12.28 2.94
C PRO A 80 -19.72 11.45 2.84
N CYS A 81 -19.96 10.92 1.66
CA CYS A 81 -21.07 10.03 1.37
C CYS A 81 -20.97 8.72 2.18
N LEU A 82 -22.10 8.28 2.77
CA LEU A 82 -22.17 7.02 3.51
C LEU A 82 -22.30 5.80 2.62
N ARG A 83 -22.82 5.95 1.37
CA ARG A 83 -23.05 4.84 0.44
C ARG A 83 -21.81 4.47 -0.37
N CYS A 84 -21.14 5.45 -1.02
CA CYS A 84 -19.96 5.17 -1.84
C CYS A 84 -18.67 5.07 -1.02
N ARG A 85 -18.70 5.48 0.24
CA ARG A 85 -17.59 5.29 1.18
C ARG A 85 -16.28 5.90 0.67
N PRO A 86 -16.12 7.24 0.70
CA PRO A 86 -14.91 7.91 0.21
C PRO A 86 -13.60 7.41 0.84
N GLU A 87 -13.66 6.86 2.06
CA GLU A 87 -12.53 6.24 2.77
C GLU A 87 -11.95 5.00 2.08
N LEU A 88 -12.71 4.36 1.20
CA LEU A 88 -12.24 3.19 0.43
C LEU A 88 -11.50 3.58 -0.85
N ALA A 89 -11.63 4.84 -1.29
CA ALA A 89 -11.01 5.29 -2.52
C ALA A 89 -9.50 5.01 -2.52
N PRO A 90 -8.93 4.56 -3.63
CA PRO A 90 -7.49 4.49 -3.78
C PRO A 90 -6.86 5.86 -3.56
N SER A 91 -5.75 5.93 -2.85
CA SER A 91 -5.06 7.19 -2.62
C SER A 91 -4.63 7.80 -3.96
N GLY A 92 -5.03 9.04 -4.20
CA GLY A 92 -4.58 9.80 -5.35
C GLY A 92 -3.22 10.40 -5.03
N ALA A 93 -2.14 9.69 -5.32
CA ALA A 93 -0.87 10.38 -5.43
C ALA A 93 -0.96 11.29 -6.67
N ARG A 94 -1.21 12.57 -6.48
CA ARG A 94 -0.83 13.55 -7.50
C ARG A 94 0.70 13.51 -7.55
N GLN A 95 1.21 12.67 -8.42
CA GLN A 95 2.55 12.86 -8.91
C GLN A 95 2.50 14.16 -9.70
N GLY A 96 3.38 15.10 -9.34
CA GLY A 96 3.41 16.42 -9.90
C GLY A 96 3.24 16.39 -11.42
N SER A 97 2.59 17.40 -11.97
CA SER A 97 2.55 17.65 -13.40
C SER A 97 3.97 17.62 -13.93
N TRP A 98 4.35 16.49 -14.51
CA TRP A 98 5.53 16.43 -15.35
C TRP A 98 5.16 17.26 -16.58
N SER A 99 5.71 18.47 -16.68
CA SER A 99 5.63 19.25 -17.91
C SER A 99 6.12 18.37 -19.07
N GLU A 100 5.31 18.26 -20.10
CA GLU A 100 5.67 17.66 -21.37
C GLU A 100 6.95 18.33 -21.87
N GLY A 101 8.03 17.56 -21.95
CA GLY A 101 9.26 17.99 -22.60
C GLY A 101 10.48 18.08 -21.71
N GLY A 102 11.29 17.04 -21.77
CA GLY A 102 12.75 17.07 -21.67
C GLY A 102 13.37 17.60 -20.39
N ALA A 103 14.47 17.03 -20.03
CA ALA A 103 15.46 17.46 -19.03
C ALA A 103 14.91 18.08 -17.74
N VAL A 104 15.02 17.34 -16.65
CA VAL A 104 14.72 17.81 -15.29
C VAL A 104 15.68 18.96 -14.97
N VAL A 105 15.25 20.19 -15.23
CA VAL A 105 15.88 21.37 -14.65
C VAL A 105 15.40 21.45 -13.21
N TRP A 106 16.27 21.16 -12.26
CA TRP A 106 16.02 21.29 -10.83
C TRP A 106 15.76 22.78 -10.50
N SER A 107 14.51 23.16 -10.37
CA SER A 107 14.12 24.50 -9.92
C SER A 107 13.76 24.49 -8.43
N VAL A 108 13.77 25.64 -7.79
CA VAL A 108 13.31 25.80 -6.39
C VAL A 108 11.83 25.37 -6.25
N GLN A 109 11.03 25.48 -7.31
CA GLN A 109 9.65 25.02 -7.36
C GLN A 109 9.56 23.50 -7.28
N ASP A 110 10.48 22.77 -7.92
CA ASP A 110 10.52 21.31 -7.88
C ASP A 110 10.90 20.81 -6.49
N ALA A 111 11.84 21.45 -5.81
CA ALA A 111 12.19 21.13 -4.44
C ALA A 111 11.01 21.34 -3.47
N SER A 112 10.23 22.40 -3.64
CA SER A 112 9.02 22.67 -2.85
C SER A 112 7.93 21.61 -3.09
N CYS A 113 7.77 21.15 -4.33
CA CYS A 113 6.84 20.09 -4.70
C CYS A 113 7.25 18.75 -4.06
N ILE A 114 8.53 18.39 -4.13
CA ILE A 114 9.10 17.19 -3.51
C ILE A 114 8.87 17.20 -2.01
N LEU A 115 9.17 18.31 -1.33
CA LEU A 115 8.95 18.44 0.11
C LEU A 115 7.46 18.38 0.48
N ALA A 116 6.57 18.99 -0.30
CA ALA A 116 5.12 18.89 -0.07
C ALA A 116 4.60 17.47 -0.23
N GLN A 117 5.10 16.72 -1.21
CA GLN A 117 4.78 15.31 -1.40
C GLN A 117 5.34 14.44 -0.26
N GLN A 118 6.55 14.71 0.18
CA GLN A 118 7.15 14.01 1.31
C GLN A 118 6.39 14.28 2.61
N ALA A 119 5.95 15.52 2.83
CA ALA A 119 5.07 15.88 3.95
C ALA A 119 3.76 15.07 3.91
N ALA A 120 3.10 14.98 2.76
CA ALA A 120 1.88 14.20 2.60
C ALA A 120 2.11 12.71 2.88
N ARG A 121 3.20 12.12 2.40
CA ARG A 121 3.58 10.72 2.69
C ARG A 121 3.78 10.47 4.19
N LEU A 122 4.44 11.39 4.88
CA LEU A 122 4.61 11.31 6.34
C LEU A 122 3.27 11.41 7.08
N LEU A 123 2.36 12.28 6.62
CA LEU A 123 1.02 12.43 7.20
C LEU A 123 0.10 11.23 6.89
N ASP A 124 0.32 10.53 5.79
CA ASP A 124 -0.42 9.32 5.42
C ASP A 124 0.07 8.06 6.13
N ALA A 125 1.28 8.07 6.69
CA ALA A 125 1.86 6.92 7.38
C ALA A 125 1.25 6.75 8.79
N PRO A 126 0.49 5.67 9.08
CA PRO A 126 -0.13 5.47 10.40
C PRO A 126 0.89 5.36 11.54
N ASP A 127 2.08 4.83 11.26
CA ASP A 127 3.17 4.73 12.25
C ASP A 127 3.67 6.12 12.69
N ALA A 128 3.55 7.12 11.82
CA ALA A 128 3.87 8.49 12.18
C ALA A 128 2.93 9.04 13.26
N TRP A 129 1.67 8.59 13.28
CA TRP A 129 0.67 9.02 14.28
C TRP A 129 0.98 8.48 15.68
N SER A 130 1.56 7.29 15.75
CA SER A 130 1.99 6.64 17.00
C SER A 130 3.35 7.13 17.49
N ASN A 131 4.24 7.53 16.56
CA ASN A 131 5.63 7.92 16.82
C ASN A 131 5.80 9.44 17.09
N GLY A 132 4.80 10.09 17.65
CA GLY A 132 4.95 11.49 18.07
C GLY A 132 4.88 12.52 16.95
N LEU A 133 4.37 12.18 15.76
CA LEU A 133 3.99 13.18 14.75
C LEU A 133 2.70 13.89 15.22
N ASN A 134 2.75 14.41 16.46
CA ASN A 134 1.58 15.01 17.10
C ASN A 134 1.49 16.53 16.86
N SER A 135 2.48 17.09 16.18
CA SER A 135 2.57 18.52 15.95
C SER A 135 3.18 18.87 14.59
N MET A 136 2.94 20.10 14.16
CA MET A 136 3.56 20.65 12.95
C MET A 136 5.07 20.80 13.11
N SER A 137 5.56 21.04 14.35
CA SER A 137 7.00 21.12 14.63
C SER A 137 7.71 19.82 14.31
N THR A 138 7.17 18.69 14.76
CA THR A 138 7.76 17.36 14.47
C THR A 138 7.76 17.04 12.98
N LEU A 139 6.73 17.44 12.23
CA LEU A 139 6.72 17.30 10.77
C LEU A 139 7.83 18.16 10.13
N ALA A 140 7.96 19.40 10.58
CA ALA A 140 8.95 20.34 10.07
C ALA A 140 10.39 19.87 10.36
N GLU A 141 10.64 19.38 11.58
CA GLU A 141 11.94 18.79 11.98
C GLU A 141 12.32 17.61 11.09
N ARG A 142 11.37 16.70 10.83
CA ARG A 142 11.62 15.53 9.94
C ARG A 142 11.90 15.92 8.49
N LEU A 143 11.37 17.04 8.06
CA LEU A 143 11.60 17.60 6.71
C LEU A 143 12.82 18.52 6.64
N GLY A 144 13.45 18.82 7.78
CA GLY A 144 14.60 19.74 7.86
C GLY A 144 14.27 21.20 7.49
N VAL A 145 13.02 21.64 7.68
CA VAL A 145 12.55 23.00 7.31
C VAL A 145 11.66 23.59 8.41
N SER A 146 11.36 24.90 8.33
CA SER A 146 10.48 25.55 9.30
C SER A 146 9.01 25.19 9.10
N GLU A 147 8.19 25.21 10.17
CA GLU A 147 6.74 24.98 10.10
C GLU A 147 6.03 25.92 9.11
N ARG A 148 6.44 27.19 9.08
CA ARG A 148 5.89 28.19 8.15
C ARG A 148 6.16 27.79 6.70
N HIS A 149 7.36 27.27 6.42
CA HIS A 149 7.72 26.79 5.08
C HIS A 149 6.89 25.57 4.70
N VAL A 150 6.80 24.56 5.57
CA VAL A 150 5.95 23.37 5.33
C VAL A 150 4.52 23.79 5.01
N ARG A 151 3.91 24.66 5.82
CA ARG A 151 2.55 25.12 5.60
C ARG A 151 2.39 25.77 4.24
N ARG A 152 3.26 26.72 3.89
CA ARG A 152 3.22 27.47 2.64
C ARG A 152 3.32 26.56 1.41
N ILE A 153 4.33 25.64 1.37
CA ILE A 153 4.50 24.74 0.24
C ILE A 153 3.39 23.70 0.14
N PHE A 154 2.89 23.22 1.29
CA PHE A 154 1.81 22.24 1.32
C PHE A 154 0.49 22.86 0.84
N GLU A 155 0.14 24.06 1.30
CA GLU A 155 -1.05 24.79 0.85
C GLU A 155 -0.96 25.16 -0.64
N ALA A 156 0.21 25.57 -1.12
CA ALA A 156 0.43 25.88 -2.53
C ALA A 156 0.25 24.64 -3.42
N HIS A 157 0.69 23.45 -2.95
CA HIS A 157 0.64 22.22 -3.75
C HIS A 157 -0.69 21.46 -3.59
N TRP A 158 -1.23 21.38 -2.36
CA TRP A 158 -2.39 20.56 -2.03
C TRP A 158 -3.69 21.36 -1.84
N GLY A 159 -3.63 22.70 -1.84
CA GLY A 159 -4.78 23.60 -1.64
C GLY A 159 -5.42 23.52 -0.26
N VAL A 160 -4.80 22.85 0.69
CA VAL A 160 -5.24 22.70 2.09
C VAL A 160 -4.05 22.74 3.03
N SER A 161 -4.25 23.11 4.30
CA SER A 161 -3.17 23.04 5.28
C SER A 161 -2.80 21.59 5.64
N PRO A 162 -1.55 21.32 6.05
CA PRO A 162 -1.13 19.98 6.49
C PRO A 162 -2.01 19.43 7.62
N LEU A 163 -2.40 20.29 8.56
CA LEU A 163 -3.24 19.89 9.69
C LEU A 163 -4.64 19.46 9.24
N GLN A 164 -5.22 20.18 8.30
CA GLN A 164 -6.54 19.86 7.74
C GLN A 164 -6.50 18.57 6.93
N TYR A 165 -5.48 18.41 6.09
CA TYR A 165 -5.23 17.15 5.37
C TYR A 165 -5.15 15.98 6.34
N TRP A 166 -4.33 16.09 7.39
CA TRP A 166 -4.16 15.07 8.40
C TRP A 166 -5.46 14.75 9.16
N GLN A 167 -6.22 15.77 9.54
CA GLN A 167 -7.51 15.58 10.22
C GLN A 167 -8.50 14.80 9.36
N THR A 168 -8.61 15.15 8.07
CA THR A 168 -9.45 14.39 7.11
C THR A 168 -9.03 12.93 7.03
N ARG A 169 -7.72 12.65 6.91
CA ARG A 169 -7.21 11.26 6.86
C ARG A 169 -7.59 10.47 8.10
N ARG A 170 -7.42 11.04 9.28
CA ARG A 170 -7.79 10.41 10.56
C ARG A 170 -9.29 10.16 10.66
N LEU A 171 -10.12 11.09 10.26
CA LEU A 171 -11.57 10.94 10.27
C LEU A 171 -12.08 9.90 9.26
N LEU A 172 -11.49 9.84 8.07
CA LEU A 172 -11.81 8.80 7.07
C LEU A 172 -11.39 7.41 7.58
N THR A 173 -10.22 7.27 8.21
CA THR A 173 -9.80 6.03 8.87
C THR A 173 -10.79 5.64 9.97
N ALA A 174 -11.17 6.57 10.84
CA ALA A 174 -12.16 6.30 11.88
C ALA A 174 -13.50 5.86 11.31
N LYS A 175 -13.95 6.49 10.24
CA LYS A 175 -15.17 6.11 9.53
C LYS A 175 -15.07 4.69 9.00
N GLN A 176 -13.97 4.30 8.37
CA GLN A 176 -13.75 2.94 7.90
C GLN A 176 -13.82 1.93 9.03
N LEU A 177 -13.11 2.18 10.14
CA LEU A 177 -13.10 1.29 11.30
C LEU A 177 -14.48 1.16 11.95
N LEU A 178 -15.26 2.25 12.03
CA LEU A 178 -16.62 2.22 12.56
C LEU A 178 -17.59 1.43 11.69
N THR A 179 -17.41 1.45 10.37
CA THR A 179 -18.31 0.80 9.42
C THR A 179 -17.95 -0.65 9.15
N ASP A 180 -16.67 -1.01 9.17
CA ASP A 180 -16.18 -2.35 8.81
C ASP A 180 -15.91 -3.24 10.01
N THR A 181 -15.78 -2.67 11.22
CA THR A 181 -15.41 -3.45 12.42
C THR A 181 -16.36 -3.23 13.59
N SER A 182 -16.37 -4.19 14.51
CA SER A 182 -17.07 -4.09 15.80
C SER A 182 -16.23 -3.41 16.90
N LEU A 183 -15.06 -2.85 16.59
CA LEU A 183 -14.15 -2.25 17.56
C LEU A 183 -14.86 -1.19 18.44
N PRO A 184 -14.61 -1.14 19.76
CA PRO A 184 -15.14 -0.08 20.63
C PRO A 184 -14.79 1.31 20.12
N VAL A 185 -15.70 2.28 20.25
CA VAL A 185 -15.49 3.66 19.78
C VAL A 185 -14.21 4.27 20.38
N ALA A 186 -13.92 3.96 21.64
CA ALA A 186 -12.68 4.42 22.29
C ALA A 186 -11.43 3.90 21.58
N GLN A 187 -11.43 2.64 21.17
CA GLN A 187 -10.33 2.03 20.45
C GLN A 187 -10.21 2.60 19.02
N VAL A 188 -11.35 2.78 18.33
CA VAL A 188 -11.36 3.46 17.03
C VAL A 188 -10.75 4.85 17.12
N ALA A 189 -11.07 5.63 18.17
CA ALA A 189 -10.48 6.95 18.38
C ALA A 189 -8.94 6.89 18.45
N LEU A 190 -8.42 5.99 19.29
CA LEU A 190 -6.96 5.81 19.45
C LEU A 190 -6.29 5.33 18.16
N LEU A 191 -6.83 4.28 17.52
CA LEU A 191 -6.30 3.74 16.26
C LEU A 191 -6.32 4.77 15.12
N SER A 192 -7.26 5.72 15.17
CA SER A 192 -7.32 6.82 14.21
C SER A 192 -6.41 8.00 14.59
N GLY A 193 -5.53 7.83 15.58
CA GLY A 193 -4.54 8.82 15.98
C GLY A 193 -5.08 9.96 16.87
N PHE A 194 -6.28 9.84 17.46
CA PHE A 194 -6.78 10.86 18.39
C PHE A 194 -6.26 10.61 19.80
N ALA A 195 -5.75 11.66 20.44
CA ALA A 195 -5.20 11.57 21.79
C ALA A 195 -6.27 11.32 22.87
N SER A 196 -7.55 11.58 22.57
CA SER A 196 -8.66 11.29 23.50
C SER A 196 -9.97 11.07 22.76
N VAL A 197 -10.85 10.28 23.39
CA VAL A 197 -12.20 9.99 22.89
C VAL A 197 -13.04 11.25 22.78
N ARG A 198 -12.84 12.22 23.69
CA ARG A 198 -13.55 13.52 23.66
C ARG A 198 -13.18 14.29 22.39
N ARG A 199 -11.89 14.52 22.13
CA ARG A 199 -11.42 15.20 20.93
C ARG A 199 -11.87 14.50 19.65
N PHE A 200 -11.88 13.17 19.68
CA PHE A 200 -12.40 12.36 18.57
C PHE A 200 -13.89 12.65 18.34
N ASN A 201 -14.72 12.56 19.37
CA ASN A 201 -16.15 12.80 19.24
C ASN A 201 -16.46 14.23 18.76
N ASP A 202 -15.78 15.24 19.31
CA ASP A 202 -15.96 16.64 18.92
C ASP A 202 -15.61 16.83 17.43
N ALA A 203 -14.45 16.32 16.98
CA ALA A 203 -14.02 16.41 15.59
C ALA A 203 -14.96 15.62 14.66
N PHE A 204 -15.36 14.40 15.07
CA PHE A 204 -16.22 13.54 14.28
C PHE A 204 -17.63 14.13 14.11
N VAL A 205 -18.23 14.60 15.19
CA VAL A 205 -19.58 15.22 15.15
C VAL A 205 -19.54 16.54 14.38
N GLY A 206 -18.54 17.39 14.62
CA GLY A 206 -18.37 18.64 13.89
C GLY A 206 -18.28 18.41 12.37
N HIS A 207 -17.63 17.32 11.97
CA HIS A 207 -17.37 17.02 10.57
C HIS A 207 -18.51 16.25 9.88
N TYR A 208 -18.98 15.15 10.52
CA TYR A 208 -20.03 14.29 9.94
C TYR A 208 -21.45 14.67 10.33
N ARG A 209 -21.62 15.56 11.32
CA ARG A 209 -22.90 15.92 11.94
C ARG A 209 -23.67 14.69 12.44
N LEU A 210 -22.94 13.64 12.81
CA LEU A 210 -23.46 12.36 13.30
C LEU A 210 -22.56 11.86 14.43
N GLN A 211 -23.18 11.23 15.42
CA GLN A 211 -22.43 10.51 16.46
C GLN A 211 -21.78 9.25 15.90
N PRO A 212 -20.55 8.88 16.33
CA PRO A 212 -19.89 7.64 15.88
C PRO A 212 -20.75 6.38 16.02
N ARG A 213 -21.52 6.28 17.14
CA ARG A 213 -22.44 5.17 17.37
C ARG A 213 -23.61 5.14 16.38
N ALA A 214 -24.11 6.30 15.97
CA ALA A 214 -25.20 6.41 15.00
C ALA A 214 -24.72 5.96 13.62
N LEU A 215 -23.49 6.33 13.21
CA LEU A 215 -22.90 5.86 11.98
C LEU A 215 -22.82 4.33 11.93
N ARG A 216 -22.40 3.69 13.01
CA ARG A 216 -22.33 2.21 13.12
C ARG A 216 -23.70 1.57 12.91
N LYS A 217 -24.76 2.09 13.55
CA LYS A 217 -26.13 1.58 13.36
C LYS A 217 -26.62 1.70 11.92
N VAL A 218 -26.26 2.79 11.23
CA VAL A 218 -26.62 2.97 9.81
C VAL A 218 -25.86 1.98 8.92
N ALA A 219 -24.58 1.75 9.17
CA ALA A 219 -23.75 0.79 8.45
C ALA A 219 -24.29 -0.66 8.60
N SER A 220 -24.71 -1.04 9.80
CA SER A 220 -25.30 -2.38 10.07
C SER A 220 -26.62 -2.62 9.34
N LYS A 221 -27.42 -1.57 9.07
CA LYS A 221 -28.70 -1.67 8.35
C LYS A 221 -28.55 -1.64 6.83
N GLY A 222 -27.42 -1.11 6.33
CA GLY A 222 -27.21 -0.82 4.89
C GLY A 222 -26.45 -1.90 4.11
N GLY A 223 -26.43 -3.16 4.56
CA GLY A 223 -25.72 -4.24 3.87
C GLY A 223 -24.23 -4.27 4.19
N GLY A 224 -23.87 -3.93 5.42
CA GLY A 224 -22.61 -4.37 6.03
C GLY A 224 -22.51 -5.89 5.93
N LEU A 225 -21.29 -6.41 5.94
CA LEU A 225 -20.97 -7.85 5.91
C LEU A 225 -22.08 -8.67 6.54
N GLY A 226 -22.64 -9.64 5.82
CA GLY A 226 -23.71 -10.50 6.31
C GLY A 226 -23.32 -11.19 7.61
N PRO A 227 -24.26 -11.56 8.47
CA PRO A 227 -23.98 -12.17 9.78
C PRO A 227 -23.21 -13.50 9.73
N GLY A 228 -22.88 -14.02 8.54
CA GLY A 228 -22.08 -15.22 8.33
C GLY A 228 -20.62 -14.99 7.97
N GLU A 229 -20.18 -13.75 7.69
CA GLU A 229 -18.79 -13.45 7.28
C GLU A 229 -17.90 -12.91 8.43
N SER A 230 -18.46 -12.57 9.57
CA SER A 230 -17.69 -12.23 10.77
C SER A 230 -17.32 -13.52 11.52
N ALA A 231 -16.22 -14.15 11.11
CA ALA A 231 -15.56 -15.12 11.97
C ALA A 231 -15.14 -14.39 13.26
N GLU A 232 -15.42 -14.96 14.44
CA GLU A 232 -15.06 -14.37 15.74
C GLU A 232 -13.57 -14.02 15.85
N ASP A 233 -12.75 -14.59 14.97
CA ASP A 233 -11.29 -14.55 15.00
C ASP A 233 -10.64 -13.53 14.02
N ALA A 234 -11.42 -12.82 13.18
CA ALA A 234 -10.88 -11.92 12.18
C ALA A 234 -11.65 -10.60 12.04
N LEU A 235 -10.90 -9.52 11.85
CA LEU A 235 -11.41 -8.24 11.40
C LEU A 235 -11.51 -8.27 9.87
N VAL A 236 -12.65 -7.87 9.31
CA VAL A 236 -12.88 -7.85 7.88
C VAL A 236 -13.04 -6.42 7.41
N LEU A 237 -12.18 -6.00 6.48
CA LEU A 237 -12.18 -4.66 5.90
C LEU A 237 -12.21 -4.73 4.38
N ARG A 238 -12.60 -3.63 3.75
CA ARG A 238 -12.58 -3.48 2.30
C ARG A 238 -11.57 -2.44 1.87
N ALA A 239 -10.91 -2.68 0.73
CA ALA A 239 -10.10 -1.69 0.04
C ALA A 239 -10.48 -1.69 -1.44
N ALA A 240 -10.48 -0.53 -2.09
CA ALA A 240 -10.71 -0.45 -3.53
C ALA A 240 -9.38 -0.24 -4.26
N TYR A 241 -9.38 -0.62 -5.55
CA TYR A 241 -8.29 -0.35 -6.49
C TYR A 241 -8.84 0.19 -7.81
N ARG A 242 -7.98 0.83 -8.62
CA ARG A 242 -8.35 1.31 -9.96
C ARG A 242 -8.11 0.21 -10.99
N PRO A 243 -9.08 -0.05 -11.89
CA PRO A 243 -8.86 -0.93 -13.04
C PRO A 243 -8.04 -0.22 -14.14
N PRO A 244 -7.37 -0.98 -15.01
CA PRO A 244 -7.27 -2.43 -15.00
C PRO A 244 -6.32 -2.94 -13.90
N TYR A 245 -6.59 -4.15 -13.40
CA TYR A 245 -5.75 -4.85 -12.43
C TYR A 245 -5.73 -6.33 -12.80
N ASP A 246 -4.56 -6.85 -13.16
CA ASP A 246 -4.37 -8.27 -13.46
C ASP A 246 -4.20 -9.05 -12.15
N VAL A 247 -5.32 -9.53 -11.62
CA VAL A 247 -5.38 -10.31 -10.38
C VAL A 247 -4.66 -11.64 -10.55
N ALA A 248 -4.80 -12.28 -11.71
CA ALA A 248 -4.18 -13.58 -11.97
C ALA A 248 -2.65 -13.47 -11.97
N ALA A 249 -2.09 -12.45 -12.63
CA ALA A 249 -0.66 -12.21 -12.64
C ALA A 249 -0.11 -11.91 -11.23
N MET A 250 -0.84 -11.12 -10.42
CA MET A 250 -0.45 -10.81 -9.04
C MET A 250 -0.42 -12.07 -8.18
N LEU A 251 -1.47 -12.88 -8.22
CA LEU A 251 -1.56 -14.12 -7.45
C LEU A 251 -0.52 -15.15 -7.93
N GLN A 252 -0.32 -15.26 -9.25
CA GLN A 252 0.72 -16.13 -9.82
C GLN A 252 2.12 -15.72 -9.36
N PHE A 253 2.39 -14.42 -9.27
CA PHE A 253 3.65 -13.92 -8.71
C PHE A 253 3.82 -14.38 -7.26
N PHE A 254 2.81 -14.24 -6.41
CA PHE A 254 2.88 -14.69 -5.02
C PHE A 254 3.03 -16.20 -4.91
N ALA A 255 2.27 -17.00 -5.70
CA ALA A 255 2.37 -18.44 -5.73
C ALA A 255 3.77 -18.93 -6.13
N THR A 256 4.38 -18.27 -7.13
CA THR A 256 5.74 -18.60 -7.60
C THR A 256 6.80 -18.33 -6.53
N HIS A 257 6.60 -17.30 -5.70
CA HIS A 257 7.55 -16.89 -4.66
C HIS A 257 7.17 -17.34 -3.25
N GLN A 258 6.12 -18.13 -3.11
CA GLN A 258 5.55 -18.57 -1.82
C GLN A 258 6.59 -19.34 -0.99
N ILE A 259 6.74 -18.97 0.28
CA ILE A 259 7.50 -19.70 1.28
C ILE A 259 6.52 -20.59 2.07
N GLU A 260 6.79 -21.89 2.08
CA GLU A 260 6.01 -22.87 2.82
C GLU A 260 6.05 -22.59 4.33
N GLY A 261 4.94 -22.83 4.99
CA GLY A 261 4.76 -22.56 6.43
C GLY A 261 4.30 -21.14 6.75
N MET A 262 4.50 -20.15 5.86
CA MET A 262 4.10 -18.77 6.15
C MET A 262 3.18 -18.13 5.11
N GLU A 263 3.11 -18.65 3.90
CA GLU A 263 2.32 -18.10 2.80
C GLU A 263 1.50 -19.19 2.12
N HIS A 264 0.28 -18.83 1.71
CA HIS A 264 -0.59 -19.72 0.91
C HIS A 264 -1.38 -18.89 -0.11
N VAL A 265 -1.37 -19.35 -1.36
CA VAL A 265 -2.11 -18.74 -2.47
C VAL A 265 -3.11 -19.74 -3.02
N ASP A 266 -4.39 -19.34 -3.06
CA ASP A 266 -5.46 -20.09 -3.71
C ASP A 266 -5.92 -19.33 -4.95
N MET A 267 -5.56 -19.85 -6.12
CA MET A 267 -5.91 -19.26 -7.41
C MET A 267 -7.42 -19.33 -7.69
N THR A 268 -8.09 -20.39 -7.21
CA THR A 268 -9.53 -20.62 -7.43
C THR A 268 -10.37 -19.63 -6.63
N GLN A 269 -10.03 -19.42 -5.36
CA GLN A 269 -10.69 -18.48 -4.47
C GLN A 269 -10.17 -17.05 -4.63
N GLN A 270 -9.16 -16.84 -5.49
CA GLN A 270 -8.46 -15.58 -5.69
C GLN A 270 -7.98 -14.96 -4.37
N THR A 271 -7.36 -15.81 -3.53
CA THR A 271 -6.88 -15.39 -2.21
C THR A 271 -5.37 -15.58 -2.06
N VAL A 272 -4.79 -14.71 -1.26
CA VAL A 272 -3.45 -14.85 -0.72
C VAL A 272 -3.50 -14.65 0.79
N THR A 273 -2.93 -15.60 1.53
CA THR A 273 -2.90 -15.61 3.00
C THR A 273 -1.46 -15.73 3.47
N ARG A 274 -1.11 -15.02 4.54
CA ARG A 274 0.22 -15.15 5.14
C ARG A 274 0.25 -14.71 6.61
N THR A 275 1.30 -15.15 7.32
CA THR A 275 1.62 -14.66 8.65
C THR A 275 2.28 -13.28 8.59
N LEU A 276 2.14 -12.54 9.67
CA LEU A 276 2.73 -11.21 9.85
C LEU A 276 3.13 -11.01 11.32
N SER A 277 4.35 -10.50 11.51
CA SER A 277 4.82 -9.95 12.78
C SER A 277 5.06 -8.46 12.61
N ILE A 278 4.52 -7.64 13.50
CA ILE A 278 4.65 -6.19 13.44
C ILE A 278 4.87 -5.62 14.84
N THR A 279 5.89 -4.81 15.00
CA THR A 279 6.13 -4.08 16.25
C THR A 279 5.54 -2.68 16.11
N PRO A 280 4.42 -2.38 16.80
CA PRO A 280 3.90 -1.02 16.81
C PRO A 280 4.91 -0.07 17.44
N ALA A 281 4.87 1.17 17.01
CA ALA A 281 5.72 2.20 17.58
C ALA A 281 5.52 2.34 19.09
N GLY A 282 6.63 2.35 19.84
CA GLY A 282 6.62 2.41 21.30
C GLY A 282 6.26 1.10 22.01
N ALA A 283 5.97 0.02 21.28
CA ALA A 283 5.74 -1.29 21.86
C ALA A 283 7.05 -2.08 22.01
N SER A 284 7.19 -2.77 23.15
CA SER A 284 8.36 -3.62 23.45
C SER A 284 8.24 -5.03 22.83
N LYS A 285 7.03 -5.45 22.48
CA LYS A 285 6.77 -6.78 21.93
C LYS A 285 6.06 -6.68 20.57
N PRO A 286 6.42 -7.54 19.60
CA PRO A 286 5.72 -7.62 18.35
C PRO A 286 4.31 -8.20 18.52
N LEU A 287 3.38 -7.72 17.71
CA LEU A 287 2.09 -8.36 17.49
C LEU A 287 2.26 -9.39 16.37
N GLN A 288 1.75 -10.58 16.60
CA GLN A 288 1.81 -11.67 15.65
C GLN A 288 0.40 -12.05 15.21
N GLY A 289 0.24 -12.33 13.93
CA GLY A 289 -1.04 -12.68 13.40
C GLY A 289 -0.96 -13.13 11.94
N TRP A 290 -2.11 -13.21 11.32
CA TRP A 290 -2.24 -13.53 9.91
C TRP A 290 -3.10 -12.49 9.18
N VAL A 291 -2.89 -12.39 7.87
CA VAL A 291 -3.67 -11.56 6.96
C VAL A 291 -4.04 -12.38 5.73
N GLN A 292 -5.25 -12.16 5.22
CA GLN A 292 -5.73 -12.73 3.96
C GLN A 292 -6.35 -11.64 3.10
N ALA A 293 -5.98 -11.63 1.83
CA ALA A 293 -6.60 -10.77 0.83
C ALA A 293 -7.35 -11.64 -0.18
N ARG A 294 -8.63 -11.32 -0.41
CA ARG A 294 -9.48 -11.93 -1.43
C ARG A 294 -9.91 -10.86 -2.44
N PHE A 295 -9.57 -11.05 -3.69
CA PHE A 295 -9.95 -10.14 -4.74
C PHE A 295 -11.41 -10.35 -5.16
N VAL A 296 -12.11 -9.25 -5.45
CA VAL A 296 -13.48 -9.21 -5.96
C VAL A 296 -13.50 -8.31 -7.20
N PRO A 297 -13.09 -8.85 -8.38
CA PRO A 297 -12.86 -8.06 -9.59
C PRO A 297 -14.06 -7.25 -10.05
N ASP A 298 -15.27 -7.81 -9.98
CA ASP A 298 -16.53 -7.17 -10.42
C ASP A 298 -16.81 -5.84 -9.73
N SER A 299 -16.28 -5.66 -8.51
CA SER A 299 -16.44 -4.43 -7.74
C SER A 299 -15.15 -3.61 -7.62
N CYS A 300 -14.07 -4.05 -8.26
CA CYS A 300 -12.72 -3.46 -8.13
C CYS A 300 -12.31 -3.29 -6.66
N THR A 301 -12.56 -4.32 -5.84
CA THR A 301 -12.28 -4.31 -4.40
C THR A 301 -11.50 -5.55 -3.96
N VAL A 302 -10.83 -5.41 -2.82
CA VAL A 302 -10.20 -6.51 -2.09
C VAL A 302 -10.84 -6.59 -0.71
N MET A 303 -11.27 -7.79 -0.33
CA MET A 303 -11.68 -8.12 1.03
C MET A 303 -10.45 -8.51 1.82
N LEU A 304 -10.19 -7.82 2.91
CA LEU A 304 -9.04 -8.02 3.79
C LEU A 304 -9.54 -8.63 5.10
N ARG A 305 -9.11 -9.86 5.38
CA ARG A 305 -9.32 -10.51 6.67
C ARG A 305 -8.03 -10.43 7.46
N ILE A 306 -8.09 -9.94 8.67
CA ILE A 306 -6.93 -9.66 9.51
C ILE A 306 -7.20 -10.28 10.89
N SER A 307 -6.28 -11.10 11.39
CA SER A 307 -6.43 -11.68 12.72
C SER A 307 -6.63 -10.59 13.78
N THR A 308 -7.49 -10.86 14.74
CA THR A 308 -7.82 -9.92 15.82
C THR A 308 -6.60 -9.51 16.64
N SER A 309 -5.58 -10.36 16.72
CA SER A 309 -4.30 -10.09 17.39
C SER A 309 -3.55 -8.88 16.81
N LEU A 310 -3.73 -8.58 15.51
CA LEU A 310 -3.14 -7.43 14.83
C LEU A 310 -3.99 -6.14 14.98
N GLY A 311 -5.13 -6.22 15.67
CA GLY A 311 -6.06 -5.09 15.86
C GLY A 311 -5.42 -3.82 16.41
N PRO A 312 -4.51 -3.86 17.39
CA PRO A 312 -3.84 -2.66 17.90
C PRO A 312 -2.99 -1.92 16.86
N ALA A 313 -2.53 -2.60 15.79
CA ALA A 313 -1.76 -2.02 14.69
C ALA A 313 -2.57 -1.92 13.38
N LEU A 314 -3.89 -2.00 13.43
CA LEU A 314 -4.75 -2.16 12.25
C LEU A 314 -4.53 -1.10 11.16
N PRO A 315 -4.38 0.21 11.44
CA PRO A 315 -4.09 1.19 10.39
C PRO A 315 -2.76 0.92 9.67
N THR A 316 -1.72 0.54 10.40
CA THR A 316 -0.41 0.17 9.84
C THR A 316 -0.51 -1.10 9.00
N VAL A 317 -1.23 -2.11 9.47
CA VAL A 317 -1.50 -3.34 8.70
C VAL A 317 -2.24 -3.03 7.41
N LEU A 318 -3.26 -2.17 7.45
CA LEU A 318 -3.98 -1.73 6.26
C LEU A 318 -3.08 -1.00 5.25
N ALA A 319 -2.24 -0.08 5.72
CA ALA A 319 -1.31 0.63 4.86
C ALA A 319 -0.31 -0.33 4.18
N ARG A 320 0.22 -1.31 4.94
CA ARG A 320 1.11 -2.34 4.39
C ARG A 320 0.40 -3.25 3.40
N LEU A 321 -0.85 -3.65 3.65
CA LEU A 321 -1.66 -4.45 2.72
C LEU A 321 -1.94 -3.69 1.42
N ARG A 322 -2.23 -2.39 1.49
CA ARG A 322 -2.41 -1.55 0.29
C ARG A 322 -1.11 -1.46 -0.52
N ALA A 323 0.03 -1.27 0.14
CA ALA A 323 1.35 -1.25 -0.49
C ALA A 323 1.75 -2.62 -1.05
N TRP A 324 1.47 -3.71 -0.32
CA TRP A 324 1.77 -5.08 -0.74
C TRP A 324 1.08 -5.46 -2.04
N LEU A 325 -0.20 -5.07 -2.18
CA LEU A 325 -1.04 -5.38 -3.34
C LEU A 325 -1.08 -4.24 -4.37
N ASP A 326 -0.32 -3.16 -4.18
CA ASP A 326 -0.28 -2.01 -5.10
C ASP A 326 -1.66 -1.40 -5.42
N LEU A 327 -2.53 -1.28 -4.40
CA LEU A 327 -3.91 -0.86 -4.59
C LEU A 327 -4.05 0.63 -4.93
N ASP A 328 -3.06 1.44 -4.61
CA ASP A 328 -3.07 2.88 -4.83
C ASP A 328 -2.48 3.32 -6.17
N ALA A 329 -1.92 2.39 -6.95
CA ALA A 329 -1.36 2.69 -8.26
C ALA A 329 -2.37 3.38 -9.18
N ASP A 330 -1.87 4.24 -10.06
CA ASP A 330 -2.65 4.89 -11.10
C ASP A 330 -2.36 4.27 -12.47
N PRO A 331 -3.12 3.23 -12.89
CA PRO A 331 -2.86 2.54 -14.14
C PRO A 331 -3.01 3.43 -15.37
N GLN A 332 -3.82 4.47 -15.31
CA GLN A 332 -4.01 5.36 -16.45
C GLN A 332 -2.74 6.20 -16.69
N ALA A 333 -2.15 6.76 -15.64
CA ALA A 333 -0.90 7.50 -15.74
C ALA A 333 0.27 6.61 -16.17
N ILE A 334 0.32 5.37 -15.62
CA ILE A 334 1.36 4.39 -15.96
C ILE A 334 1.21 3.95 -17.42
N ASN A 335 -0.02 3.63 -17.86
CA ASN A 335 -0.28 3.12 -19.21
C ASN A 335 -0.10 4.19 -20.28
N ALA A 336 -0.39 5.46 -19.98
CA ALA A 336 -0.14 6.56 -20.91
C ALA A 336 1.31 6.59 -21.42
N LEU A 337 2.26 6.15 -20.58
CA LEU A 337 3.67 6.11 -20.93
C LEU A 337 4.15 4.74 -21.42
N LEU A 338 3.64 3.65 -20.84
CA LEU A 338 4.23 2.32 -21.04
C LEU A 338 3.51 1.43 -22.05
N ILE A 339 2.27 1.76 -22.46
CA ILE A 339 1.47 0.86 -23.26
C ILE A 339 2.02 0.63 -24.67
N ALA A 340 2.64 1.66 -25.26
CA ALA A 340 3.25 1.58 -26.59
C ALA A 340 4.38 0.53 -26.63
N ASP A 341 5.20 0.51 -25.57
CA ASP A 341 6.32 -0.42 -25.47
C ASP A 341 5.90 -1.80 -24.93
N PHE A 342 4.85 -1.88 -24.11
CA PHE A 342 4.42 -3.08 -23.41
C PHE A 342 2.91 -3.35 -23.58
N PRO A 343 2.42 -3.58 -24.81
CA PRO A 343 1.00 -3.86 -25.04
C PRO A 343 0.56 -5.16 -24.35
N GLY A 344 -0.71 -5.21 -23.91
CA GLY A 344 -1.28 -6.37 -23.22
C GLY A 344 -0.86 -6.53 -21.76
N THR A 345 -0.23 -5.51 -21.17
CA THR A 345 0.27 -5.53 -19.78
C THR A 345 -0.36 -4.46 -18.89
N GLU A 346 -1.49 -3.89 -19.32
CA GLU A 346 -2.11 -2.69 -18.72
C GLU A 346 -2.52 -2.88 -17.26
N GLY A 347 -2.84 -4.13 -16.88
CA GLY A 347 -3.27 -4.49 -15.53
C GLY A 347 -2.15 -4.91 -14.58
N LEU A 348 -0.93 -5.04 -15.05
CA LEU A 348 0.18 -5.48 -14.20
C LEU A 348 0.47 -4.46 -13.09
N ARG A 349 0.66 -4.98 -11.88
CA ARG A 349 0.97 -4.23 -10.66
C ARG A 349 2.30 -4.68 -10.09
N VAL A 350 3.00 -3.77 -9.45
CA VAL A 350 4.25 -4.08 -8.75
C VAL A 350 3.93 -4.77 -7.42
N PRO A 351 4.25 -6.07 -7.24
CA PRO A 351 4.04 -6.73 -5.96
C PRO A 351 4.95 -6.13 -4.90
N GLY A 352 4.36 -5.57 -3.84
CA GLY A 352 5.10 -5.02 -2.71
C GLY A 352 5.55 -6.10 -1.71
N THR A 353 5.71 -5.69 -0.45
CA THR A 353 5.96 -6.57 0.69
C THR A 353 5.24 -6.06 1.94
N LEU A 354 4.93 -6.97 2.87
CA LEU A 354 4.44 -6.60 4.20
C LEU A 354 5.57 -6.29 5.17
N ASP A 355 6.77 -6.84 4.92
CA ASP A 355 7.98 -6.63 5.71
C ASP A 355 9.17 -6.38 4.78
N GLY A 356 9.83 -5.24 4.97
CA GLY A 356 10.98 -4.86 4.12
C GLY A 356 12.25 -5.63 4.47
N PHE A 357 12.44 -6.01 5.74
CA PHE A 357 13.57 -6.84 6.15
C PHE A 357 13.48 -8.24 5.55
N GLU A 358 12.32 -8.88 5.66
CA GLU A 358 12.04 -10.15 4.99
C GLU A 358 12.37 -10.08 3.49
N LEU A 359 11.86 -9.05 2.81
CA LEU A 359 12.11 -8.87 1.38
C LEU A 359 13.60 -8.75 1.07
N ALA A 360 14.35 -7.98 1.87
CA ALA A 360 15.79 -7.82 1.66
C ALA A 360 16.55 -9.14 1.83
N VAL A 361 16.21 -9.93 2.84
CA VAL A 361 16.77 -11.29 3.03
C VAL A 361 16.43 -12.18 1.84
N ARG A 362 15.16 -12.19 1.39
CA ARG A 362 14.72 -12.96 0.21
C ARG A 362 15.45 -12.53 -1.07
N ALA A 363 15.72 -11.23 -1.24
CA ALA A 363 16.50 -10.72 -2.37
C ALA A 363 17.95 -11.22 -2.34
N VAL A 364 18.59 -11.26 -1.17
CA VAL A 364 19.94 -11.82 -0.99
C VAL A 364 19.95 -13.33 -1.27
N LEU A 365 18.96 -14.08 -0.77
CA LEU A 365 18.84 -15.51 -1.04
C LEU A 365 18.68 -15.80 -2.54
N GLY A 366 18.00 -14.91 -3.28
CA GLY A 366 17.72 -15.04 -4.70
C GLY A 366 18.85 -14.64 -5.66
N GLN A 367 19.96 -14.09 -5.15
CA GLN A 367 21.07 -13.65 -6.02
C GLN A 367 21.63 -14.81 -6.86
N GLN A 368 21.69 -14.63 -8.18
CA GLN A 368 22.33 -15.56 -9.14
C GLN A 368 21.80 -17.01 -9.10
N ILE A 369 20.55 -17.21 -8.69
CA ILE A 369 19.89 -18.52 -8.72
C ILE A 369 18.46 -18.40 -9.23
N THR A 370 17.85 -19.53 -9.55
CA THR A 370 16.44 -19.58 -9.98
C THR A 370 15.49 -19.23 -8.84
N VAL A 371 14.30 -18.73 -9.18
CA VAL A 371 13.24 -18.44 -8.19
C VAL A 371 12.88 -19.67 -7.36
N ALA A 372 12.83 -20.85 -7.99
CA ALA A 372 12.56 -22.11 -7.29
C ALA A 372 13.64 -22.44 -6.24
N ALA A 373 14.92 -22.25 -6.58
CA ALA A 373 16.03 -22.47 -5.64
C ALA A 373 16.00 -21.44 -4.49
N ALA A 374 15.72 -20.16 -4.79
CA ALA A 374 15.57 -19.12 -3.78
C ALA A 374 14.42 -19.41 -2.81
N ARG A 375 13.27 -19.90 -3.34
CA ARG A 375 12.13 -20.33 -2.53
C ARG A 375 12.51 -21.48 -1.59
N THR A 376 13.22 -22.50 -2.08
CA THR A 376 13.69 -23.63 -1.26
C THR A 376 14.60 -23.15 -0.12
N LEU A 377 15.53 -22.23 -0.39
CA LEU A 377 16.38 -21.65 0.67
C LEU A 377 15.55 -20.86 1.69
N GLY A 378 14.58 -20.07 1.23
CA GLY A 378 13.65 -19.35 2.10
C GLY A 378 12.83 -20.27 2.99
N THR A 379 12.27 -21.35 2.45
CA THR A 379 11.52 -22.36 3.21
C THR A 379 12.40 -23.03 4.28
N ARG A 380 13.63 -23.42 3.93
CA ARG A 380 14.58 -23.99 4.91
C ARG A 380 14.95 -22.99 6.01
N LEU A 381 15.18 -21.72 5.65
CA LEU A 381 15.47 -20.67 6.59
C LEU A 381 14.31 -20.45 7.58
N VAL A 382 13.09 -20.37 7.07
CA VAL A 382 11.86 -20.21 7.89
C VAL A 382 11.61 -21.44 8.75
N ALA A 383 11.77 -22.65 8.21
CA ALA A 383 11.62 -23.88 8.99
C ALA A 383 12.60 -23.97 10.16
N ARG A 384 13.84 -23.46 9.97
CA ARG A 384 14.91 -23.55 11.00
C ARG A 384 14.88 -22.40 12.00
N TYR A 385 14.62 -21.18 11.55
CA TYR A 385 14.75 -19.96 12.36
C TYR A 385 13.45 -19.20 12.56
N GLY A 386 12.39 -19.54 11.80
CA GLY A 386 11.07 -18.92 11.94
C GLY A 386 10.42 -19.30 13.28
N GLU A 387 9.80 -18.32 13.92
CA GLU A 387 9.04 -18.55 15.14
C GLU A 387 7.80 -19.39 14.83
N PRO A 388 7.46 -20.42 15.65
CA PRO A 388 6.20 -21.11 15.52
C PRO A 388 5.02 -20.15 15.65
N PHE A 389 4.07 -20.28 14.75
CA PHE A 389 2.85 -19.48 14.75
C PHE A 389 1.63 -20.39 14.95
N VAL A 390 0.88 -20.13 16.01
CA VAL A 390 -0.41 -20.77 16.25
C VAL A 390 -1.48 -19.67 16.16
N ALA A 391 -2.39 -19.81 15.21
CA ALA A 391 -3.52 -18.88 15.11
C ALA A 391 -4.30 -18.89 16.42
N GLN A 392 -4.26 -17.80 17.17
CA GLN A 392 -5.01 -17.67 18.41
C GLN A 392 -6.48 -17.45 18.06
N THR A 393 -7.31 -18.41 18.37
CA THR A 393 -8.76 -18.26 18.42
C THR A 393 -9.11 -17.51 19.72
N GLY A 394 -8.95 -16.19 19.72
CA GLY A 394 -9.13 -15.35 20.89
C GLY A 394 -10.25 -14.35 20.72
N SER A 395 -11.34 -14.55 21.48
CA SER A 395 -12.36 -13.53 21.63
C SER A 395 -11.76 -12.23 22.17
N TRP A 396 -12.12 -11.08 21.58
CA TRP A 396 -11.81 -9.72 22.06
C TRP A 396 -12.15 -9.48 23.55
N ALA A 397 -12.94 -10.38 24.18
CA ALA A 397 -13.25 -10.35 25.59
C ALA A 397 -12.00 -10.47 26.48
N ALA A 398 -10.99 -11.23 26.06
CA ALA A 398 -9.76 -11.44 26.82
C ALA A 398 -8.83 -10.20 26.81
N ILE A 399 -8.85 -9.39 25.75
CA ILE A 399 -8.01 -8.17 25.66
C ILE A 399 -8.59 -7.03 26.51
N ARG A 400 -9.89 -7.06 26.82
CA ARG A 400 -10.55 -6.10 27.72
C ARG A 400 -10.12 -6.22 29.17
N SER A 401 -9.61 -7.39 29.61
CA SER A 401 -9.24 -7.61 31.00
C SER A 401 -7.86 -7.09 31.40
N ALA A 402 -7.00 -6.75 30.42
CA ALA A 402 -5.65 -6.28 30.71
C ALA A 402 -5.55 -4.79 31.06
N SER A 403 -6.61 -4.00 30.84
CA SER A 403 -6.59 -2.54 31.05
C SER A 403 -7.56 -2.01 32.11
N CYS A 404 -8.25 -2.90 32.85
CA CYS A 404 -9.12 -2.50 33.98
C CYS A 404 -9.07 -3.59 35.08
N PRO A 405 -8.81 -3.25 36.35
CA PRO A 405 -8.82 -4.25 37.42
C PRO A 405 -10.24 -4.81 37.60
N PRO A 406 -10.41 -6.13 37.78
CA PRO A 406 -11.71 -6.74 37.94
C PRO A 406 -12.30 -6.51 39.33
N PRO A 407 -13.62 -6.37 39.47
CA PRO A 407 -14.26 -6.65 40.74
C PRO A 407 -14.24 -8.17 40.98
N ALA A 408 -13.97 -8.53 42.23
CA ALA A 408 -13.74 -9.88 42.70
C ALA A 408 -14.88 -10.85 42.45
N LEU A 409 -14.49 -12.15 42.32
CA LEU A 409 -15.27 -13.37 42.51
C LEU A 409 -16.13 -13.89 41.33
N ARG A 410 -15.52 -14.86 40.61
CA ARG A 410 -16.16 -16.18 40.36
C ARG A 410 -15.08 -17.21 39.97
N ALA A 411 -15.24 -18.42 40.50
CA ALA A 411 -14.33 -19.55 40.40
C ALA A 411 -14.08 -20.03 38.95
N PRO A 412 -12.88 -20.63 38.67
CA PRO A 412 -12.55 -21.12 37.35
C PRO A 412 -13.30 -22.40 37.02
N ALA A 413 -13.98 -22.41 35.88
CA ALA A 413 -14.47 -23.64 35.27
C ALA A 413 -13.25 -24.39 34.64
N LEU A 414 -13.16 -25.69 34.94
CA LEU A 414 -12.16 -26.61 34.41
C LEU A 414 -12.22 -26.69 32.87
N PRO A 415 -11.08 -26.79 32.17
CA PRO A 415 -11.07 -26.94 30.72
C PRO A 415 -11.55 -28.37 30.35
N THR A 416 -12.66 -28.45 29.67
CA THR A 416 -13.05 -29.65 28.92
C THR A 416 -12.07 -29.83 27.75
N GLN A 417 -11.29 -30.91 27.81
CA GLN A 417 -10.54 -31.43 26.68
C GLN A 417 -11.52 -31.87 25.60
N ASN A 418 -11.67 -31.09 24.53
CA ASN A 418 -12.27 -31.58 23.29
C ASN A 418 -11.70 -30.83 22.09
N ALA A 419 -11.09 -31.63 21.22
CA ALA A 419 -10.81 -31.41 19.79
C ALA A 419 -10.36 -30.01 19.39
N LEU A 420 -9.10 -29.89 19.02
CA LEU A 420 -8.56 -28.78 18.19
C LEU A 420 -9.50 -28.56 17.00
N PRO A 421 -10.04 -27.33 16.80
CA PRO A 421 -10.74 -27.02 15.57
C PRO A 421 -9.78 -27.21 14.39
N PRO A 422 -10.27 -27.68 13.23
CA PRO A 422 -9.43 -27.80 12.05
C PRO A 422 -8.75 -26.45 11.79
N SER A 423 -7.44 -26.43 11.57
CA SER A 423 -6.68 -25.21 11.36
C SER A 423 -7.36 -24.43 10.22
N LEU A 424 -7.91 -23.27 10.54
CA LEU A 424 -8.52 -22.34 9.58
C LEU A 424 -7.54 -21.91 8.46
N LEU A 425 -6.26 -22.27 8.61
CA LEU A 425 -5.16 -21.91 7.73
C LEU A 425 -4.24 -23.13 7.53
N PRO A 426 -4.63 -24.09 6.71
CA PRO A 426 -3.79 -25.29 6.46
C PRO A 426 -2.43 -24.86 5.89
N GLY A 427 -1.36 -25.31 6.53
CA GLY A 427 0.01 -25.07 6.06
C GLY A 427 0.61 -23.71 6.41
N ILE A 428 0.00 -22.94 7.34
CA ILE A 428 0.55 -21.67 7.84
C ILE A 428 0.78 -21.80 9.36
N ASP A 429 2.04 -22.05 9.73
CA ASP A 429 2.46 -22.31 11.12
C ASP A 429 3.76 -21.61 11.53
N ARG A 430 4.31 -20.74 10.67
CA ARG A 430 5.57 -20.04 10.89
C ARG A 430 5.48 -18.55 10.61
N LEU A 431 6.28 -17.79 11.36
CA LEU A 431 6.64 -16.40 11.07
C LEU A 431 8.01 -16.33 10.41
N PHE A 432 8.28 -15.28 9.65
CA PHE A 432 9.63 -15.01 9.16
C PHE A 432 10.58 -14.74 10.33
N PRO A 433 11.85 -15.21 10.29
CA PRO A 433 12.83 -14.95 11.34
C PRO A 433 13.04 -13.45 11.56
N SER A 434 13.10 -13.04 12.82
CA SER A 434 13.37 -11.64 13.17
C SER A 434 14.79 -11.21 12.80
N ALA A 435 15.04 -9.90 12.71
CA ALA A 435 16.38 -9.37 12.50
C ALA A 435 17.33 -9.79 13.64
N SER A 436 16.87 -9.82 14.89
CA SER A 436 17.67 -10.29 16.04
C SER A 436 18.06 -11.76 15.90
N THR A 437 17.14 -12.61 15.46
CA THR A 437 17.39 -14.03 15.22
C THR A 437 18.45 -14.24 14.13
N LEU A 438 18.34 -13.51 13.01
CA LEU A 438 19.28 -13.68 11.89
C LEU A 438 20.64 -13.01 12.15
N ALA A 439 20.70 -11.94 12.93
CA ALA A 439 21.96 -11.33 13.35
C ALA A 439 22.79 -12.27 14.26
N ALA A 440 22.10 -13.06 15.08
CA ALA A 440 22.72 -14.03 16.01
C ALA A 440 22.86 -15.44 15.41
N ALA A 441 22.44 -15.67 14.16
CA ALA A 441 22.45 -17.00 13.56
C ALA A 441 23.89 -17.52 13.36
N ASP A 442 24.13 -18.79 13.73
CA ASP A 442 25.42 -19.45 13.50
C ASP A 442 25.65 -19.64 11.98
N PRO A 443 26.76 -19.12 11.43
CA PRO A 443 27.12 -19.28 10.03
C PRO A 443 27.21 -20.74 9.57
N ASN A 444 27.62 -21.67 10.45
CA ASN A 444 27.69 -23.08 10.11
C ASN A 444 26.28 -23.67 9.89
N VAL A 445 25.33 -23.31 10.73
CA VAL A 445 23.93 -23.72 10.59
C VAL A 445 23.31 -23.11 9.32
N LEU A 446 23.56 -21.83 9.03
CA LEU A 446 23.14 -21.21 7.78
C LEU A 446 23.75 -21.94 6.56
N GLY A 447 25.02 -22.39 6.67
CA GLY A 447 25.69 -23.18 5.64
C GLY A 447 25.01 -24.54 5.38
N GLN A 448 24.56 -25.23 6.43
CA GLN A 448 23.83 -26.50 6.34
C GLN A 448 22.49 -26.34 5.60
N LEU A 449 21.87 -25.15 5.62
CA LEU A 449 20.66 -24.85 4.85
C LEU A 449 20.94 -24.68 3.33
N GLY A 450 22.23 -24.65 2.92
CA GLY A 450 22.65 -24.39 1.56
C GLY A 450 22.91 -22.92 1.24
N ILE A 451 23.00 -22.07 2.27
CA ILE A 451 23.27 -20.63 2.11
C ILE A 451 24.79 -20.42 2.09
N VAL A 452 25.34 -19.96 0.98
CA VAL A 452 26.78 -19.73 0.80
C VAL A 452 27.31 -18.59 1.68
N LYS A 453 28.57 -18.65 2.07
CA LYS A 453 29.23 -17.71 3.03
C LYS A 453 28.99 -16.22 2.69
N GLN A 454 29.04 -15.85 1.41
CA GLN A 454 28.80 -14.47 0.99
C GLN A 454 27.38 -13.99 1.33
N ARG A 455 26.35 -14.84 1.08
CA ARG A 455 24.96 -14.52 1.44
C ARG A 455 24.73 -14.51 2.94
N GLN A 456 25.40 -15.41 3.71
CA GLN A 456 25.34 -15.41 5.16
C GLN A 456 25.80 -14.07 5.72
N LYS A 457 26.97 -13.56 5.27
CA LYS A 457 27.51 -12.25 5.66
C LYS A 457 26.55 -11.11 5.30
N ALA A 458 25.96 -11.15 4.09
CA ALA A 458 25.00 -10.14 3.66
C ALA A 458 23.74 -10.13 4.53
N ILE A 459 23.17 -11.30 4.85
CA ILE A 459 21.98 -11.43 5.70
C ILE A 459 22.26 -10.92 7.12
N GLN A 460 23.40 -11.28 7.70
CA GLN A 460 23.79 -10.82 9.03
C GLN A 460 24.03 -9.31 9.06
N ALA A 461 24.68 -8.75 8.05
CA ALA A 461 24.90 -7.31 7.95
C ALA A 461 23.57 -6.53 7.79
N LEU A 462 22.65 -7.03 6.96
CA LEU A 462 21.28 -6.49 6.84
C LEU A 462 20.57 -6.50 8.19
N ALA A 463 20.62 -7.63 8.89
CA ALA A 463 19.96 -7.78 10.18
C ALA A 463 20.52 -6.80 11.23
N GLN A 464 21.84 -6.64 11.28
CA GLN A 464 22.51 -5.69 12.16
C GLN A 464 22.16 -4.24 11.84
N ALA A 465 22.16 -3.86 10.55
CA ALA A 465 21.81 -2.51 10.11
C ALA A 465 20.35 -2.13 10.46
N VAL A 466 19.42 -3.08 10.35
CA VAL A 466 18.02 -2.88 10.77
C VAL A 466 17.91 -2.73 12.30
N LEU A 467 18.62 -3.56 13.08
CA LEU A 467 18.61 -3.47 14.55
C LEU A 467 19.22 -2.16 15.07
N GLN A 468 20.24 -1.67 14.39
CA GLN A 468 20.90 -0.40 14.72
C GLN A 468 20.10 0.83 14.25
N GLY A 469 19.01 0.63 13.47
CA GLY A 469 18.21 1.72 12.92
C GLY A 469 18.91 2.51 11.80
N THR A 470 20.04 2.02 11.28
CA THR A 470 20.80 2.65 10.18
C THR A 470 20.19 2.35 8.80
N LEU A 471 19.29 1.38 8.72
CA LEU A 471 18.61 0.98 7.50
C LEU A 471 17.10 0.96 7.69
N SER A 472 16.38 1.75 6.88
CA SER A 472 14.93 1.85 6.87
C SER A 472 14.34 1.23 5.61
N LEU A 473 13.54 0.16 5.74
CA LEU A 473 13.01 -0.65 4.63
C LEU A 473 11.48 -0.58 4.55
N HIS A 474 10.92 0.63 4.43
CA HIS A 474 9.47 0.84 4.36
C HIS A 474 9.08 1.91 3.33
N PRO A 475 7.85 1.92 2.82
CA PRO A 475 7.35 2.97 1.94
C PRO A 475 7.35 4.33 2.67
N GLY A 476 8.14 5.27 2.26
CA GLY A 476 8.31 6.58 2.94
C GLY A 476 9.71 6.79 3.53
N ALA A 477 10.57 5.76 3.52
CA ALA A 477 11.99 5.96 3.77
C ALA A 477 12.62 6.84 2.69
N ASP A 478 13.67 7.56 3.04
CA ASP A 478 14.48 8.29 2.05
C ASP A 478 15.16 7.29 1.11
N VAL A 479 14.79 7.36 -0.17
CA VAL A 479 15.26 6.41 -1.18
C VAL A 479 16.76 6.51 -1.39
N ALA A 480 17.30 7.74 -1.50
CA ALA A 480 18.71 7.95 -1.79
C ALA A 480 19.59 7.49 -0.61
N ALA A 481 19.23 7.87 0.61
CA ALA A 481 19.91 7.43 1.83
C ALA A 481 19.82 5.91 2.03
N THR A 482 18.64 5.32 1.80
CA THR A 482 18.45 3.87 1.93
C THR A 482 19.24 3.09 0.87
N MET A 483 19.27 3.57 -0.38
CA MET A 483 20.06 2.96 -1.45
C MET A 483 21.56 3.00 -1.14
N ALA A 484 22.06 4.13 -0.64
CA ALA A 484 23.46 4.26 -0.20
C ALA A 484 23.78 3.30 0.95
N ALA A 485 22.91 3.25 1.98
CA ALA A 485 23.08 2.35 3.12
C ALA A 485 23.06 0.87 2.70
N LEU A 486 22.16 0.48 1.78
CA LEU A 486 22.11 -0.89 1.25
C LEU A 486 23.41 -1.26 0.52
N GLN A 487 23.90 -0.39 -0.37
CA GLN A 487 25.10 -0.67 -1.16
C GLN A 487 26.40 -0.62 -0.35
N ALA A 488 26.38 -0.02 0.84
CA ALA A 488 27.48 -0.08 1.79
C ALA A 488 27.61 -1.44 2.50
N LEU A 489 26.55 -2.27 2.46
CA LEU A 489 26.56 -3.58 3.11
C LEU A 489 27.29 -4.63 2.23
N PRO A 490 28.06 -5.55 2.87
CA PRO A 490 28.77 -6.59 2.11
C PRO A 490 27.79 -7.49 1.36
N GLY A 491 28.08 -7.72 0.07
CA GLY A 491 27.27 -8.61 -0.79
C GLY A 491 25.96 -8.01 -1.31
N ILE A 492 25.70 -6.72 -1.11
CA ILE A 492 24.57 -6.01 -1.67
C ILE A 492 25.05 -5.06 -2.77
N GLY A 493 24.86 -5.48 -4.00
CA GLY A 493 25.17 -4.67 -5.19
C GLY A 493 23.98 -3.81 -5.65
N PRO A 494 24.20 -2.98 -6.70
CA PRO A 494 23.18 -2.10 -7.26
C PRO A 494 21.88 -2.83 -7.63
N TRP A 495 21.98 -4.02 -8.25
CA TRP A 495 20.81 -4.82 -8.61
C TRP A 495 19.93 -5.14 -7.41
N THR A 496 20.54 -5.66 -6.33
CA THR A 496 19.79 -6.04 -5.11
C THR A 496 19.17 -4.81 -4.44
N ALA A 497 19.90 -3.71 -4.38
CA ALA A 497 19.42 -2.45 -3.81
C ALA A 497 18.22 -1.90 -4.61
N HIS A 498 18.28 -1.88 -5.96
CA HIS A 498 17.15 -1.47 -6.81
C HIS A 498 15.95 -2.41 -6.68
N TYR A 499 16.15 -3.73 -6.58
CA TYR A 499 15.07 -4.69 -6.37
C TYR A 499 14.36 -4.46 -5.02
N ILE A 500 15.13 -4.17 -3.96
CA ILE A 500 14.58 -3.81 -2.65
C ILE A 500 13.83 -2.48 -2.74
N ALA A 501 14.40 -1.47 -3.40
CA ALA A 501 13.76 -0.16 -3.56
C ALA A 501 12.43 -0.26 -4.34
N LEU A 502 12.39 -1.06 -5.39
CA LEU A 502 11.19 -1.32 -6.18
C LEU A 502 10.06 -1.88 -5.31
N ARG A 503 10.35 -2.88 -4.47
CA ARG A 503 9.32 -3.65 -3.77
C ARG A 503 9.06 -3.20 -2.33
N ALA A 504 10.11 -2.89 -1.56
CA ALA A 504 9.99 -2.51 -0.14
C ALA A 504 9.77 -1.00 0.02
N LEU A 505 10.55 -0.16 -0.67
CA LEU A 505 10.40 1.29 -0.59
C LEU A 505 9.26 1.80 -1.48
N ARG A 506 8.73 0.95 -2.37
CA ARG A 506 7.70 1.32 -3.35
C ARG A 506 8.14 2.48 -4.24
N TRP A 507 9.42 2.55 -4.54
CA TRP A 507 9.95 3.56 -5.44
C TRP A 507 9.54 3.25 -6.89
N PRO A 508 8.71 4.09 -7.52
CA PRO A 508 8.17 3.77 -8.84
C PRO A 508 9.20 3.87 -9.98
N ASP A 509 10.35 4.50 -9.71
CA ASP A 509 11.41 4.74 -10.67
C ASP A 509 12.67 3.90 -10.40
N ALA A 510 12.60 2.83 -9.62
CA ALA A 510 13.69 1.89 -9.44
C ALA A 510 13.92 1.08 -10.73
N PHE A 511 15.19 0.93 -11.12
CA PHE A 511 15.58 0.21 -12.34
C PHE A 511 16.86 -0.59 -12.11
N PRO A 512 16.78 -1.94 -12.00
CA PRO A 512 17.93 -2.80 -11.81
C PRO A 512 18.66 -3.03 -13.16
N ALA A 513 19.37 -2.02 -13.65
CA ALA A 513 20.00 -2.01 -14.98
C ALA A 513 20.93 -3.21 -15.26
N GLY A 514 21.50 -3.84 -14.23
CA GLY A 514 22.33 -5.04 -14.34
C GLY A 514 21.56 -6.37 -14.39
N ASP A 515 20.22 -6.35 -14.56
CA ASP A 515 19.40 -7.56 -14.57
C ASP A 515 19.49 -8.29 -15.92
N VAL A 516 19.97 -9.54 -15.90
CA VAL A 516 20.15 -10.36 -17.12
C VAL A 516 18.81 -10.68 -17.80
N ALA A 517 17.75 -10.92 -17.00
CA ALA A 517 16.43 -11.16 -17.56
C ALA A 517 15.88 -9.89 -18.23
N LEU A 518 16.11 -8.73 -17.61
CA LEU A 518 15.77 -7.45 -18.21
C LEU A 518 16.51 -7.19 -19.51
N HIS A 519 17.83 -7.49 -19.58
CA HIS A 519 18.61 -7.38 -20.83
C HIS A 519 18.00 -8.21 -21.96
N LYS A 520 17.58 -9.46 -21.66
CA LYS A 520 16.91 -10.35 -22.63
C LYS A 520 15.56 -9.79 -23.07
N ALA A 521 14.76 -9.30 -22.12
CA ALA A 521 13.44 -8.76 -22.40
C ALA A 521 13.49 -7.48 -23.27
N LEU A 522 14.56 -6.69 -23.13
CA LEU A 522 14.80 -5.47 -23.90
C LEU A 522 15.60 -5.71 -25.19
N GLY A 523 16.12 -6.93 -25.41
CA GLY A 523 16.91 -7.25 -26.60
C GLY A 523 18.29 -6.59 -26.63
N VAL A 524 18.85 -6.25 -25.47
CA VAL A 524 20.16 -5.57 -25.34
C VAL A 524 21.27 -6.49 -24.85
N GLN A 525 21.00 -7.79 -24.62
CA GLN A 525 21.94 -8.74 -24.03
C GLN A 525 23.24 -8.91 -24.85
N ASP A 526 23.17 -8.72 -26.18
CA ASP A 526 24.28 -8.92 -27.09
C ASP A 526 25.07 -7.62 -27.36
N GLN A 527 24.71 -6.52 -26.72
CA GLN A 527 25.43 -5.24 -26.85
C GLN A 527 26.72 -5.25 -26.01
N PRO A 528 27.77 -4.47 -26.39
CA PRO A 528 29.03 -4.43 -25.65
C PRO A 528 28.89 -4.07 -24.17
N HIS A 529 27.90 -3.22 -23.84
CA HIS A 529 27.59 -2.76 -22.50
C HIS A 529 26.08 -2.87 -22.22
N PRO A 530 25.53 -4.09 -22.00
CA PRO A 530 24.08 -4.30 -21.89
C PRO A 530 23.43 -3.48 -20.77
N GLN A 531 24.14 -3.31 -19.66
CA GLN A 531 23.67 -2.50 -18.53
C GLN A 531 23.47 -1.02 -18.91
N HIS A 532 24.43 -0.42 -19.61
CA HIS A 532 24.34 0.98 -20.06
C HIS A 532 23.25 1.13 -21.12
N ALA A 533 23.13 0.17 -22.04
CA ALA A 533 22.06 0.17 -23.04
C ALA A 533 20.67 0.08 -22.40
N ALA A 534 20.49 -0.82 -21.43
CA ALA A 534 19.24 -0.93 -20.68
C ALA A 534 18.92 0.35 -19.89
N GLU A 535 19.92 0.97 -19.25
CA GLU A 535 19.72 2.23 -18.52
C GLU A 535 19.34 3.37 -19.48
N ALA A 536 19.99 3.50 -20.64
CA ALA A 536 19.66 4.50 -21.66
C ALA A 536 18.23 4.33 -22.18
N GLU A 537 17.83 3.09 -22.50
CA GLU A 537 16.49 2.74 -22.95
C GLU A 537 15.42 3.10 -21.89
N SER A 538 15.76 2.91 -20.61
CA SER A 538 14.82 3.11 -19.51
C SER A 538 14.45 4.58 -19.26
N GLN A 539 15.20 5.54 -19.78
CA GLN A 539 14.99 6.97 -19.50
C GLN A 539 13.60 7.45 -19.98
N ARG A 540 13.11 6.90 -21.09
CA ARG A 540 11.78 7.22 -21.64
C ARG A 540 10.62 6.73 -20.77
N TRP A 541 10.87 5.80 -19.82
CA TRP A 541 9.85 5.25 -18.93
C TRP A 541 9.78 5.95 -17.56
N ARG A 542 10.57 6.98 -17.34
CA ARG A 542 10.49 7.76 -16.11
C ARG A 542 9.14 8.48 -16.02
N PRO A 543 8.53 8.50 -14.85
CA PRO A 543 8.99 8.00 -13.54
C PRO A 543 8.50 6.58 -13.21
N TRP A 544 8.12 5.77 -14.19
CA TRP A 544 7.45 4.48 -14.02
C TRP A 544 8.35 3.28 -14.33
N ARG A 545 9.68 3.45 -14.20
CA ARG A 545 10.65 2.40 -14.57
C ARG A 545 10.43 1.08 -13.82
N SER A 546 9.96 1.09 -12.56
CA SER A 546 9.62 -0.13 -11.82
C SER A 546 8.49 -0.93 -12.48
N TYR A 547 7.51 -0.26 -13.07
CA TYR A 547 6.44 -0.92 -13.82
C TYR A 547 6.94 -1.42 -15.18
N ALA A 548 7.84 -0.68 -15.84
CA ALA A 548 8.49 -1.12 -17.07
C ALA A 548 9.30 -2.40 -16.85
N VAL A 549 10.06 -2.50 -15.76
CA VAL A 549 10.81 -3.70 -15.36
C VAL A 549 9.88 -4.90 -15.22
N LEU A 550 8.77 -4.76 -14.48
CA LEU A 550 7.81 -5.85 -14.29
C LEU A 550 7.20 -6.30 -15.63
N ARG A 551 6.85 -5.36 -16.50
CA ARG A 551 6.29 -5.64 -17.83
C ARG A 551 7.32 -6.33 -18.75
N ALA A 552 8.57 -5.92 -18.66
CA ALA A 552 9.66 -6.58 -19.38
C ALA A 552 9.85 -8.03 -18.89
N TRP A 553 9.87 -8.26 -17.60
CA TRP A 553 9.95 -9.61 -17.04
C TRP A 553 8.75 -10.49 -17.44
N SER A 554 7.53 -9.94 -17.51
CA SER A 554 6.34 -10.72 -17.90
C SER A 554 6.43 -11.26 -19.33
N ARG A 555 7.11 -10.56 -20.25
CA ARG A 555 7.35 -11.05 -21.63
C ARG A 555 8.14 -12.35 -21.67
N LEU A 556 9.13 -12.49 -20.81
CA LEU A 556 9.94 -13.72 -20.75
C LEU A 556 9.15 -14.93 -20.32
N ASN A 557 8.18 -14.76 -19.44
CA ASN A 557 7.30 -15.84 -19.01
C ASN A 557 6.38 -16.33 -20.15
N VAL A 558 5.96 -15.43 -21.04
CA VAL A 558 5.17 -15.75 -22.24
C VAL A 558 6.04 -16.47 -23.29
N ILE A 559 7.29 -16.05 -23.45
CA ILE A 559 8.24 -16.66 -24.40
C ILE A 559 8.67 -18.05 -23.92
N SER A 560 8.77 -18.26 -22.60
CA SER A 560 9.23 -19.53 -21.99
C SER A 560 8.12 -20.55 -21.77
N ALA A 561 6.84 -20.22 -22.03
CA ALA A 561 5.73 -21.16 -21.93
C ALA A 561 5.85 -22.24 -23.04
N PRO A 562 5.82 -23.55 -22.72
CA PRO A 562 5.91 -24.57 -23.73
C PRO A 562 4.75 -24.46 -24.72
N LEU A 563 5.05 -24.65 -26.01
CA LEU A 563 4.16 -24.51 -27.18
C LEU A 563 2.83 -25.32 -27.11
N LYS A 564 2.62 -26.13 -26.07
CA LYS A 564 1.42 -26.95 -25.86
C LYS A 564 0.16 -26.18 -25.39
N GLN A 565 0.25 -24.92 -25.08
CA GLN A 565 -0.90 -24.10 -24.64
C GLN A 565 -1.31 -22.98 -25.63
N ARG A 566 -0.75 -22.94 -26.82
CA ARG A 566 -1.25 -22.06 -27.87
C ARG A 566 -2.48 -22.71 -28.49
N ALA A 567 -3.67 -22.16 -28.25
CA ALA A 567 -4.86 -22.54 -28.97
C ALA A 567 -4.61 -22.41 -30.49
N PRO A 568 -5.03 -23.40 -31.30
CA PRO A 568 -4.86 -23.32 -32.75
C PRO A 568 -5.66 -22.15 -33.32
N PRO A 569 -5.13 -21.45 -34.35
CA PRO A 569 -5.89 -20.39 -34.98
C PRO A 569 -7.18 -20.96 -35.57
N THR A 570 -8.31 -20.40 -35.21
CA THR A 570 -9.60 -20.70 -35.80
C THR A 570 -9.54 -20.38 -37.29
N LYS A 571 -9.51 -21.41 -38.15
CA LYS A 571 -9.67 -21.28 -39.59
C LYS A 571 -11.10 -20.81 -39.85
N SER A 572 -11.29 -19.54 -40.16
CA SER A 572 -12.50 -19.04 -40.79
C SER A 572 -12.59 -19.65 -42.17
N LYS A 573 -13.64 -20.42 -42.46
CA LYS A 573 -14.01 -20.79 -43.85
C LYS A 573 -14.53 -19.53 -44.55
N PRO A 574 -14.13 -19.28 -45.78
CA PRO A 574 -14.80 -18.29 -46.63
C PRO A 574 -16.17 -18.79 -47.09
N PRO A 575 -17.05 -17.87 -47.58
CA PRO A 575 -18.47 -18.11 -47.82
C PRO A 575 -18.76 -19.10 -48.96
#